data_09cba846ca1fdd8eb788211e4f0a4e8c
#
_entry.id   09cba846ca1fdd8eb788211e4f0a4e8c
#
_cell.length_a   1.000
_cell.length_b   1.000
_cell.length_c   1.000
_cell.angle_alpha   90.00
_cell.angle_beta   90.00
_cell.angle_gamma   90.00
#
_symmetry.space_group_name_H-M   'P 1'
#
loop_
_entity.id
_entity.type
_entity.pdbx_description
1 polymer ?
#
loop_
_entity_poly.entity_id
_entity_poly.type
_entity_poly.pdbx_seq_one_letter_code
_entity_poly.pdbx_strand_id
1 'polypeptide(L)'
;MTHYPKITPETPFDAVIVANGAFPKHETLLRILHHAPHVIACDGAAKTLLDAGFTAQQMTVIGDGDSLAPRLKRQLHFISISEQDDNDLTKATRYVCTQHGPAQPQLTANRRLRIAYLGATGKREDHTLGNIALMMHCYDHFNVQPFMLTDEGIFIAACGDCRFDLTPGQQVSLFNFGCQQLESQGLRWPIYPFDALWQGTLNEAVQPIIQIKADNAYLVYITWTFY
;
A
#
# COMPACT_ATOMS: atom_id res chain seq x y z
N MET A 1 8.49 -12.11 15.30
CA MET A 1 7.96 -10.73 15.37
C MET A 1 8.46 -9.96 14.16
N THR A 2 7.56 -9.53 13.29
CA THR A 2 7.89 -8.73 12.09
C THR A 2 8.19 -7.29 12.47
N HIS A 3 9.21 -6.68 11.83
CA HIS A 3 9.60 -5.30 12.09
C HIS A 3 9.28 -4.39 10.90
N TYR A 4 8.56 -3.32 11.19
CA TYR A 4 8.22 -2.25 10.24
C TYR A 4 8.97 -0.97 10.64
N PRO A 5 10.11 -0.66 9.98
CA PRO A 5 10.82 0.60 10.20
C PRO A 5 10.01 1.78 9.66
N LYS A 6 10.33 3.00 10.09
CA LYS A 6 9.73 4.21 9.53
C LYS A 6 9.92 4.25 8.02
N ILE A 7 8.86 4.66 7.32
CA ILE A 7 8.95 4.94 5.88
C ILE A 7 9.62 6.30 5.68
N THR A 8 10.65 6.31 4.86
CA THR A 8 11.42 7.49 4.47
C THR A 8 11.47 7.60 2.94
N PRO A 9 11.92 8.73 2.36
CA PRO A 9 12.12 8.83 0.91
C PRO A 9 13.03 7.75 0.31
N GLU A 10 13.92 7.19 1.12
CA GLU A 10 14.90 6.16 0.72
C GLU A 10 14.39 4.73 0.98
N THR A 11 13.18 4.58 1.54
CA THR A 11 12.62 3.24 1.82
C THR A 11 12.46 2.46 0.51
N PRO A 12 13.11 1.29 0.38
CA PRO A 12 13.03 0.51 -0.85
C PRO A 12 11.69 -0.22 -0.95
N PHE A 13 11.09 -0.14 -2.13
CA PHE A 13 9.96 -0.95 -2.56
C PHE A 13 10.37 -1.75 -3.81
N ASP A 14 9.83 -2.95 -3.95
CA ASP A 14 10.07 -3.78 -5.14
C ASP A 14 9.29 -3.26 -6.35
N ALA A 15 8.13 -2.62 -6.11
CA ALA A 15 7.36 -1.90 -7.12
C ALA A 15 6.51 -0.80 -6.48
N VAL A 16 6.15 0.21 -7.29
CA VAL A 16 5.13 1.20 -6.96
C VAL A 16 3.98 1.08 -7.95
N ILE A 17 2.77 0.86 -7.45
CA ILE A 17 1.54 0.82 -8.26
C ILE A 17 0.80 2.14 -8.04
N VAL A 18 0.50 2.84 -9.13
CA VAL A 18 -0.21 4.12 -9.11
C VAL A 18 -1.62 3.91 -9.63
N ALA A 19 -2.61 4.04 -8.75
CA ALA A 19 -4.03 4.01 -9.10
C ALA A 19 -4.54 5.38 -9.55
N ASN A 20 -5.75 5.42 -10.12
CA ASN A 20 -6.34 6.64 -10.68
C ASN A 20 -7.11 7.48 -9.64
N GLY A 21 -6.68 7.49 -8.39
CA GLY A 21 -7.19 8.36 -7.31
C GLY A 21 -6.46 9.71 -7.26
N ALA A 22 -6.37 10.31 -6.06
CA ALA A 22 -5.61 11.55 -5.87
C ALA A 22 -4.12 11.29 -6.02
N PHE A 23 -3.48 11.98 -6.96
CA PHE A 23 -2.03 11.87 -7.14
C PHE A 23 -1.31 12.47 -5.92
N PRO A 24 -0.26 11.82 -5.40
CA PRO A 24 0.42 12.28 -4.19
C PRO A 24 1.09 13.63 -4.39
N LYS A 25 1.13 14.43 -3.33
CA LYS A 25 1.79 15.74 -3.26
C LYS A 25 2.92 15.76 -2.24
N HIS A 26 2.88 14.86 -1.27
CA HIS A 26 3.89 14.77 -0.22
C HIS A 26 5.26 14.41 -0.82
N GLU A 27 6.31 15.16 -0.50
CA GLU A 27 7.65 15.02 -1.10
C GLU A 27 8.21 13.59 -0.94
N THR A 28 8.04 12.98 0.23
CA THR A 28 8.47 11.59 0.47
C THR A 28 7.86 10.62 -0.54
N LEU A 29 6.56 10.77 -0.87
CA LEU A 29 5.87 9.88 -1.80
C LEU A 29 6.37 10.08 -3.23
N LEU A 30 6.59 11.32 -3.63
CA LEU A 30 7.14 11.63 -4.94
C LEU A 30 8.57 11.08 -5.09
N ARG A 31 9.39 11.17 -4.05
CA ARG A 31 10.74 10.59 -4.06
C ARG A 31 10.70 9.07 -4.12
N ILE A 32 9.84 8.40 -3.33
CA ILE A 32 9.62 6.95 -3.42
C ILE A 32 9.22 6.55 -4.84
N LEU A 33 8.28 7.28 -5.45
CA LEU A 33 7.81 7.02 -6.81
C LEU A 33 8.94 7.18 -7.85
N HIS A 34 9.76 8.23 -7.74
CA HIS A 34 10.88 8.47 -8.66
C HIS A 34 12.02 7.45 -8.50
N HIS A 35 12.24 6.89 -7.32
CA HIS A 35 13.28 5.89 -7.06
C HIS A 35 12.79 4.45 -7.23
N ALA A 36 11.51 4.25 -7.56
CA ALA A 36 10.96 2.92 -7.73
C ALA A 36 11.61 2.18 -8.91
N PRO A 37 12.05 0.92 -8.73
CA PRO A 37 12.62 0.13 -9.82
C PRO A 37 11.57 -0.24 -10.88
N HIS A 38 10.31 -0.36 -10.47
CA HIS A 38 9.17 -0.69 -11.33
C HIS A 38 7.97 0.20 -10.96
N VAL A 39 7.52 1.02 -11.91
CA VAL A 39 6.30 1.83 -11.79
C VAL A 39 5.21 1.22 -12.64
N ILE A 40 4.10 0.87 -12.02
CA ILE A 40 2.91 0.31 -12.68
C ILE A 40 1.78 1.31 -12.56
N ALA A 41 1.23 1.75 -13.68
CA ALA A 41 0.07 2.65 -13.72
C ALA A 41 -1.21 1.85 -13.97
N CYS A 42 -2.23 2.04 -13.14
CA CYS A 42 -3.56 1.52 -13.40
C CYS A 42 -4.28 2.44 -14.38
N ASP A 43 -4.47 1.96 -15.59
CA ASP A 43 -5.23 2.61 -16.68
C ASP A 43 -5.04 4.14 -16.75
N GLY A 44 -6.05 4.93 -16.36
CA GLY A 44 -6.04 6.40 -16.41
C GLY A 44 -4.93 7.08 -15.59
N ALA A 45 -4.32 6.39 -14.62
CA ALA A 45 -3.18 6.91 -13.86
C ALA A 45 -1.96 7.20 -14.74
N ALA A 46 -1.83 6.53 -15.89
CA ALA A 46 -0.75 6.76 -16.85
C ALA A 46 -0.72 8.22 -17.34
N LYS A 47 -1.90 8.82 -17.60
CA LYS A 47 -1.96 10.24 -17.99
C LYS A 47 -1.42 11.14 -16.88
N THR A 48 -1.81 10.90 -15.65
CA THR A 48 -1.36 11.70 -14.49
C THR A 48 0.14 11.60 -14.29
N LEU A 49 0.73 10.42 -14.48
CA LEU A 49 2.19 10.22 -14.43
C LEU A 49 2.91 10.97 -15.55
N LEU A 50 2.39 10.96 -16.79
CA LEU A 50 2.95 11.74 -17.90
C LEU A 50 2.89 13.25 -17.61
N ASP A 51 1.76 13.73 -17.10
CA ASP A 51 1.59 15.13 -16.69
C ASP A 51 2.55 15.52 -15.54
N ALA A 52 2.93 14.56 -14.70
CA ALA A 52 3.94 14.71 -13.63
C ALA A 52 5.40 14.57 -14.11
N GLY A 53 5.63 14.40 -15.42
CA GLY A 53 6.96 14.36 -16.01
C GLY A 53 7.57 12.96 -16.19
N PHE A 54 6.85 11.90 -15.90
CA PHE A 54 7.29 10.54 -16.21
C PHE A 54 7.24 10.29 -17.71
N THR A 55 8.16 9.50 -18.23
CA THR A 55 8.16 9.07 -19.62
C THR A 55 7.45 7.72 -19.79
N ALA A 56 7.04 7.43 -21.03
CA ALA A 56 6.42 6.14 -21.36
C ALA A 56 7.30 4.91 -21.04
N GLN A 57 8.62 5.09 -21.05
CA GLN A 57 9.59 4.01 -20.78
C GLN A 57 9.77 3.75 -19.27
N GLN A 58 9.36 4.68 -18.41
CA GLN A 58 9.49 4.56 -16.97
C GLN A 58 8.33 3.84 -16.31
N MET A 59 7.28 3.48 -17.07
CA MET A 59 6.10 2.82 -16.51
C MET A 59 5.58 1.69 -17.41
N THR A 60 4.94 0.71 -16.79
CA THR A 60 4.05 -0.24 -17.43
C THR A 60 2.61 0.12 -17.08
N VAL A 61 1.71 0.10 -18.05
CA VAL A 61 0.30 0.45 -17.84
C VAL A 61 -0.55 -0.82 -17.90
N ILE A 62 -1.43 -0.99 -16.92
CA ILE A 62 -2.30 -2.16 -16.78
C ILE A 62 -3.75 -1.72 -16.62
N GLY A 63 -4.65 -2.37 -17.32
CA GLY A 63 -6.08 -2.14 -17.25
C GLY A 63 -6.81 -2.66 -18.50
N ASP A 64 -8.11 -2.39 -18.63
CA ASP A 64 -8.88 -2.66 -19.83
C ASP A 64 -8.68 -1.58 -20.91
N GLY A 65 -8.16 -0.43 -20.48
CA GLY A 65 -7.80 0.69 -21.33
C GLY A 65 -8.98 1.61 -21.65
N ASP A 66 -10.11 1.51 -20.99
CA ASP A 66 -11.28 2.33 -21.27
C ASP A 66 -11.03 3.82 -20.95
N SER A 67 -10.18 4.09 -19.96
CA SER A 67 -9.78 5.46 -19.56
C SER A 67 -8.61 6.04 -20.37
N LEU A 68 -8.02 5.28 -21.33
CA LEU A 68 -6.87 5.70 -22.11
C LEU A 68 -7.26 6.07 -23.56
N ALA A 69 -6.86 7.27 -23.99
CA ALA A 69 -6.99 7.66 -25.37
C ALA A 69 -6.21 6.69 -26.31
N PRO A 70 -6.75 6.31 -27.48
CA PRO A 70 -6.09 5.33 -28.40
C PRO A 70 -4.67 5.72 -28.82
N ARG A 71 -4.38 7.02 -28.86
CA ARG A 71 -3.04 7.54 -29.15
C ARG A 71 -2.05 7.20 -28.05
N LEU A 72 -2.46 7.34 -26.76
CA LEU A 72 -1.62 7.03 -25.61
C LEU A 72 -1.36 5.52 -25.52
N LYS A 73 -2.36 4.69 -25.74
CA LYS A 73 -2.18 3.20 -25.75
C LYS A 73 -1.06 2.75 -26.69
N ARG A 74 -0.89 3.42 -27.86
CA ARG A 74 0.17 3.08 -28.81
C ARG A 74 1.57 3.55 -28.42
N GLN A 75 1.65 4.51 -27.50
CA GLN A 75 2.92 5.11 -27.05
C GLN A 75 3.44 4.50 -25.75
N LEU A 76 2.57 3.84 -25.00
CA LEU A 76 2.84 3.27 -23.69
C LEU A 76 3.10 1.77 -23.78
N HIS A 77 3.88 1.24 -22.86
CA HIS A 77 3.93 -0.20 -22.62
C HIS A 77 2.62 -0.60 -21.92
N PHE A 78 1.57 -0.80 -22.73
CA PHE A 78 0.22 -1.10 -22.25
C PHE A 78 -0.07 -2.61 -22.33
N ILE A 79 -0.44 -3.17 -21.19
CA ILE A 79 -0.87 -4.56 -21.04
C ILE A 79 -2.36 -4.58 -20.78
N SER A 80 -3.12 -5.02 -21.78
CA SER A 80 -4.57 -5.12 -21.70
C SER A 80 -4.98 -6.36 -20.90
N ILE A 81 -5.77 -6.15 -19.85
CA ILE A 81 -6.39 -7.21 -19.05
C ILE A 81 -7.90 -6.92 -19.02
N SER A 82 -8.64 -7.63 -19.86
CA SER A 82 -10.07 -7.40 -20.10
C SER A 82 -10.98 -8.10 -19.09
N GLU A 83 -10.45 -8.93 -18.20
CA GLU A 83 -11.29 -9.57 -17.17
C GLU A 83 -11.94 -8.48 -16.27
N GLN A 84 -13.16 -8.76 -15.79
CA GLN A 84 -13.94 -7.84 -14.97
C GLN A 84 -14.14 -8.34 -13.52
N ASP A 85 -13.54 -9.47 -13.16
CA ASP A 85 -13.67 -10.06 -11.82
C ASP A 85 -12.84 -9.29 -10.78
N ASP A 86 -11.74 -8.65 -11.24
CA ASP A 86 -10.83 -7.88 -10.42
C ASP A 86 -10.77 -6.40 -10.84
N ASN A 87 -10.50 -5.53 -9.89
CA ASN A 87 -10.16 -4.14 -10.18
C ASN A 87 -8.70 -4.00 -10.69
N ASP A 88 -8.37 -2.85 -11.26
CA ASP A 88 -7.04 -2.62 -11.85
C ASP A 88 -5.90 -2.71 -10.82
N LEU A 89 -6.15 -2.39 -9.55
CA LEU A 89 -5.15 -2.49 -8.49
C LEU A 89 -4.78 -3.96 -8.24
N THR A 90 -5.76 -4.87 -8.23
CA THR A 90 -5.53 -6.32 -8.12
C THR A 90 -4.80 -6.86 -9.33
N LYS A 91 -5.23 -6.46 -10.56
CA LYS A 91 -4.57 -6.84 -11.82
C LYS A 91 -3.11 -6.41 -11.84
N ALA A 92 -2.82 -5.17 -11.44
CA ALA A 92 -1.46 -4.64 -11.34
C ALA A 92 -0.63 -5.39 -10.30
N THR A 93 -1.21 -5.71 -9.13
CA THR A 93 -0.52 -6.49 -8.08
C THR A 93 -0.17 -7.88 -8.60
N ARG A 94 -1.10 -8.58 -9.25
CA ARG A 94 -0.88 -9.90 -9.86
C ARG A 94 0.22 -9.84 -10.92
N TYR A 95 0.23 -8.81 -11.75
CA TYR A 95 1.29 -8.59 -12.74
C TYR A 95 2.66 -8.45 -12.06
N VAL A 96 2.79 -7.61 -11.03
CA VAL A 96 4.05 -7.46 -10.28
C VAL A 96 4.50 -8.80 -9.71
N CYS A 97 3.59 -9.57 -9.12
CA CYS A 97 3.92 -10.89 -8.57
C CYS A 97 4.44 -11.86 -9.63
N THR A 98 3.88 -11.84 -10.84
CA THR A 98 4.29 -12.75 -11.92
C THR A 98 5.57 -12.32 -12.62
N GLN A 99 5.81 -11.03 -12.79
CA GLN A 99 6.97 -10.50 -13.53
C GLN A 99 8.18 -10.22 -12.63
N HIS A 100 7.96 -9.83 -11.39
CA HIS A 100 9.00 -9.39 -10.46
C HIS A 100 9.05 -10.20 -9.17
N GLY A 101 8.17 -11.19 -9.03
CA GLY A 101 8.25 -12.20 -7.97
C GLY A 101 9.54 -13.02 -8.11
N PRO A 102 9.96 -13.71 -7.05
CA PRO A 102 11.22 -14.46 -7.04
C PRO A 102 11.18 -15.53 -8.12
N ALA A 103 11.76 -15.22 -9.29
CA ALA A 103 11.98 -16.17 -10.38
C ALA A 103 13.03 -17.24 -10.02
N GLN A 104 13.65 -17.14 -8.84
CA GLN A 104 14.64 -18.08 -8.34
C GLN A 104 14.27 -18.58 -6.94
N PRO A 105 14.19 -19.90 -6.74
CA PRO A 105 13.96 -20.52 -5.44
C PRO A 105 15.03 -20.21 -4.38
N GLN A 106 16.11 -19.55 -4.77
CA GLN A 106 17.30 -19.31 -3.94
C GLN A 106 17.31 -17.97 -3.19
N LEU A 107 16.42 -17.04 -3.49
CA LEU A 107 16.25 -15.82 -2.71
C LEU A 107 15.14 -16.03 -1.68
N THR A 108 15.53 -16.64 -0.56
CA THR A 108 14.81 -16.74 0.72
C THR A 108 13.29 -16.93 0.57
N ALA A 109 12.82 -18.13 0.73
CA ALA A 109 11.41 -18.58 0.71
C ALA A 109 10.45 -17.80 1.67
N ASN A 110 10.90 -16.71 2.29
CA ASN A 110 10.17 -15.98 3.33
C ASN A 110 10.06 -14.46 3.10
N ARG A 111 10.55 -13.90 1.97
CA ARG A 111 10.42 -12.45 1.75
C ARG A 111 9.23 -12.15 0.84
N ARG A 112 8.24 -11.45 1.39
CA ARG A 112 7.13 -10.86 0.60
C ARG A 112 7.65 -9.69 -0.24
N LEU A 113 7.11 -9.52 -1.46
CA LEU A 113 7.35 -8.34 -2.27
C LEU A 113 6.76 -7.10 -1.59
N ARG A 114 7.57 -6.07 -1.40
CA ARG A 114 7.14 -4.80 -0.82
C ARG A 114 6.57 -3.92 -1.94
N ILE A 115 5.28 -3.73 -1.94
CA ILE A 115 4.58 -2.92 -2.95
C ILE A 115 4.01 -1.67 -2.29
N ALA A 116 4.37 -0.50 -2.83
CA ALA A 116 3.72 0.76 -2.46
C ALA A 116 2.56 1.05 -3.42
N TYR A 117 1.38 1.34 -2.87
CA TYR A 117 0.21 1.80 -3.61
C TYR A 117 0.06 3.29 -3.42
N LEU A 118 0.06 4.05 -4.52
CA LEU A 118 -0.15 5.49 -4.56
C LEU A 118 -1.42 5.81 -5.34
N GLY A 119 -2.06 6.94 -5.03
CA GLY A 119 -3.28 7.35 -5.74
C GLY A 119 -4.45 6.37 -5.61
N ALA A 120 -4.46 5.53 -4.56
CA ALA A 120 -5.52 4.56 -4.33
C ALA A 120 -6.71 5.14 -3.54
N THR A 121 -6.63 6.40 -3.11
CA THR A 121 -7.62 7.13 -2.31
C THR A 121 -7.89 8.53 -2.88
N GLY A 122 -8.80 9.29 -2.27
CA GLY A 122 -8.93 10.74 -2.43
C GLY A 122 -9.77 11.21 -3.62
N LYS A 123 -10.55 10.32 -4.28
CA LYS A 123 -11.58 10.70 -5.26
C LYS A 123 -12.94 10.14 -4.86
N ARG A 124 -13.25 8.90 -5.23
CA ARG A 124 -14.50 8.24 -4.85
C ARG A 124 -14.31 7.48 -3.54
N GLU A 125 -15.21 7.68 -2.59
CA GLU A 125 -15.15 7.10 -1.24
C GLU A 125 -15.34 5.59 -1.27
N ASP A 126 -16.21 5.08 -2.14
CA ASP A 126 -16.43 3.65 -2.33
C ASP A 126 -15.18 2.93 -2.84
N HIS A 127 -14.46 3.53 -3.80
CA HIS A 127 -13.17 3.02 -4.26
C HIS A 127 -12.10 3.11 -3.17
N THR A 128 -12.09 4.20 -2.39
CA THR A 128 -11.17 4.35 -1.25
C THR A 128 -11.37 3.22 -0.25
N LEU A 129 -12.62 2.97 0.17
CA LEU A 129 -12.94 1.90 1.11
C LEU A 129 -12.59 0.53 0.53
N GLY A 130 -12.95 0.27 -0.73
CA GLY A 130 -12.63 -0.98 -1.43
C GLY A 130 -11.12 -1.22 -1.54
N ASN A 131 -10.34 -0.20 -1.89
CA ASN A 131 -8.89 -0.30 -2.01
C ASN A 131 -8.20 -0.54 -0.66
N ILE A 132 -8.70 0.07 0.43
CA ILE A 132 -8.19 -0.19 1.79
C ILE A 132 -8.45 -1.66 2.17
N ALA A 133 -9.66 -2.17 1.94
CA ALA A 133 -9.99 -3.58 2.21
C ALA A 133 -9.15 -4.54 1.33
N LEU A 134 -8.89 -4.15 0.08
CA LEU A 134 -8.07 -4.92 -0.86
C LEU A 134 -6.65 -5.16 -0.38
N MET A 135 -6.08 -4.28 0.44
CA MET A 135 -4.75 -4.49 1.02
C MET A 135 -4.66 -5.80 1.81
N MET A 136 -5.71 -6.11 2.59
CA MET A 136 -5.75 -7.37 3.36
C MET A 136 -5.86 -8.56 2.41
N HIS A 137 -6.72 -8.47 1.38
CA HIS A 137 -6.81 -9.50 0.35
C HIS A 137 -5.45 -9.73 -0.35
N CYS A 138 -4.75 -8.66 -0.75
CA CYS A 138 -3.42 -8.78 -1.36
C CYS A 138 -2.41 -9.41 -0.40
N TYR A 139 -2.45 -9.04 0.88
CA TYR A 139 -1.57 -9.62 1.90
C TYR A 139 -1.80 -11.13 2.07
N ASP A 140 -3.06 -11.57 2.07
CA ASP A 140 -3.42 -12.97 2.34
C ASP A 140 -3.22 -13.89 1.12
N HIS A 141 -3.50 -13.38 -0.10
CA HIS A 141 -3.59 -14.20 -1.31
C HIS A 141 -2.40 -14.05 -2.26
N PHE A 142 -1.63 -12.97 -2.17
CA PHE A 142 -0.40 -12.78 -2.92
C PHE A 142 0.81 -12.76 -1.98
N ASN A 143 1.96 -13.15 -2.45
CA ASN A 143 3.18 -13.07 -1.63
C ASN A 143 3.72 -11.64 -1.56
N VAL A 144 2.88 -10.69 -1.13
CA VAL A 144 3.19 -9.27 -1.05
C VAL A 144 3.06 -8.72 0.37
N GLN A 145 3.82 -7.69 0.67
CA GLN A 145 3.67 -6.80 1.80
C GLN A 145 3.18 -5.45 1.24
N PRO A 146 1.87 -5.19 1.28
CA PRO A 146 1.30 -3.97 0.73
C PRO A 146 1.46 -2.80 1.69
N PHE A 147 1.77 -1.63 1.13
CA PHE A 147 1.79 -0.33 1.81
C PHE A 147 0.96 0.65 0.98
N MET A 148 -0.13 1.16 1.51
CA MET A 148 -0.86 2.22 0.83
C MET A 148 -0.43 3.56 1.40
N LEU A 149 0.24 4.34 0.57
CA LEU A 149 0.81 5.63 0.95
C LEU A 149 -0.09 6.74 0.45
N THR A 150 -0.54 7.59 1.36
CA THR A 150 -1.37 8.77 1.09
C THR A 150 -0.67 10.03 1.58
N ASP A 151 -1.14 11.20 1.19
CA ASP A 151 -0.58 12.47 1.69
C ASP A 151 -0.75 12.65 3.20
N GLU A 152 -1.72 11.96 3.82
CA GLU A 152 -2.03 12.05 5.25
C GLU A 152 -1.31 10.99 6.09
N GLY A 153 -0.96 9.83 5.51
CA GLY A 153 -0.36 8.73 6.25
C GLY A 153 -0.22 7.44 5.45
N ILE A 154 0.01 6.35 6.17
CA ILE A 154 0.37 5.05 5.60
C ILE A 154 -0.55 3.98 6.18
N PHE A 155 -1.18 3.18 5.31
CA PHE A 155 -1.77 1.90 5.71
C PHE A 155 -0.76 0.77 5.52
N ILE A 156 -0.65 -0.11 6.51
CA ILE A 156 0.23 -1.28 6.51
C ILE A 156 -0.60 -2.50 6.89
N ALA A 157 -0.71 -3.48 6.00
CA ALA A 157 -1.28 -4.77 6.35
C ALA A 157 -0.28 -5.59 7.15
N ALA A 158 -0.70 -6.17 8.26
CA ALA A 158 0.14 -6.92 9.17
C ALA A 158 -0.58 -8.16 9.70
N CYS A 159 0.17 -9.14 10.19
CA CYS A 159 -0.37 -10.36 10.78
C CYS A 159 0.57 -10.84 11.89
N GLY A 160 -0.02 -11.33 12.97
CA GLY A 160 0.73 -11.84 14.12
C GLY A 160 1.50 -10.74 14.87
N ASP A 161 2.53 -11.14 15.60
CA ASP A 161 3.32 -10.23 16.40
C ASP A 161 4.21 -9.32 15.55
N CYS A 162 4.01 -8.00 15.70
CA CYS A 162 4.74 -6.98 14.95
C CYS A 162 5.25 -5.85 15.84
N ARG A 163 6.29 -5.16 15.37
CA ARG A 163 6.76 -3.90 15.94
C ARG A 163 6.86 -2.84 14.85
N PHE A 164 6.54 -1.61 15.20
CA PHE A 164 6.55 -0.45 14.29
C PHE A 164 7.40 0.65 14.90
N ASP A 165 8.34 1.19 14.12
CA ASP A 165 9.13 2.35 14.54
C ASP A 165 8.34 3.62 14.25
N LEU A 166 8.05 4.40 15.29
CA LEU A 166 7.24 5.59 15.25
C LEU A 166 7.95 6.77 15.91
N THR A 167 7.28 7.89 15.99
CA THR A 167 7.69 9.02 16.82
C THR A 167 6.64 9.22 17.90
N PRO A 168 7.01 9.43 19.19
CA PRO A 168 6.05 9.77 20.22
C PRO A 168 5.18 10.97 19.81
N GLY A 169 3.87 10.88 20.02
CA GLY A 169 2.86 11.84 19.56
C GLY A 169 2.26 11.51 18.18
N GLN A 170 2.83 10.57 17.41
CA GLN A 170 2.31 10.18 16.11
C GLN A 170 1.00 9.43 16.26
N GLN A 171 -0.01 9.79 15.47
CA GLN A 171 -1.31 9.13 15.53
C GLN A 171 -1.29 7.79 14.82
N VAL A 172 -1.97 6.82 15.42
CA VAL A 172 -2.06 5.44 14.97
C VAL A 172 -3.51 4.98 15.03
N SER A 173 -3.99 4.32 14.00
CA SER A 173 -5.26 3.60 14.03
C SER A 173 -5.03 2.13 13.73
N LEU A 174 -5.79 1.25 14.38
CA LEU A 174 -5.79 -0.18 14.11
C LEU A 174 -7.18 -0.66 13.71
N PHE A 175 -7.21 -1.49 12.69
CA PHE A 175 -8.43 -2.11 12.19
C PHE A 175 -8.28 -3.62 12.29
N ASN A 176 -9.13 -4.26 13.08
CA ASN A 176 -9.13 -5.69 13.29
C ASN A 176 -9.72 -6.43 12.07
N PHE A 177 -8.99 -7.41 11.54
CA PHE A 177 -9.41 -8.29 10.44
C PHE A 177 -9.42 -9.76 10.87
N GLY A 178 -9.91 -10.03 12.07
CA GLY A 178 -10.13 -11.40 12.55
C GLY A 178 -9.29 -11.83 13.75
N CYS A 179 -8.53 -10.91 14.37
CA CYS A 179 -7.84 -11.23 15.63
C CYS A 179 -8.85 -11.52 16.74
N GLN A 180 -8.62 -12.59 17.48
CA GLN A 180 -9.27 -12.92 18.74
C GLN A 180 -8.40 -12.48 19.93
N GLN A 181 -7.10 -12.34 19.70
CA GLN A 181 -6.13 -11.77 20.63
C GLN A 181 -5.46 -10.58 19.96
N LEU A 182 -5.57 -9.41 20.59
CA LEU A 182 -5.00 -8.17 20.08
C LEU A 182 -4.62 -7.27 21.24
N GLU A 183 -3.33 -7.06 21.44
CA GLU A 183 -2.76 -6.27 22.51
C GLU A 183 -1.66 -5.35 22.00
N SER A 184 -1.39 -4.25 22.70
CA SER A 184 -0.30 -3.35 22.34
C SER A 184 0.53 -2.91 23.54
N GLN A 185 1.77 -2.53 23.24
CA GLN A 185 2.65 -1.76 24.11
C GLN A 185 3.13 -0.52 23.35
N GLY A 186 3.26 0.61 24.08
CA GLY A 186 3.74 1.86 23.51
C GLY A 186 2.66 2.75 22.88
N LEU A 187 1.39 2.36 22.94
CA LEU A 187 0.23 3.18 22.60
C LEU A 187 -0.37 3.84 23.85
N ARG A 188 -1.00 5.00 23.68
CA ARG A 188 -1.65 5.77 24.77
C ARG A 188 -2.83 4.99 25.34
N TRP A 189 -3.66 4.40 24.49
CA TRP A 189 -4.81 3.60 24.89
C TRP A 189 -4.58 2.14 24.54
N PRO A 190 -4.84 1.21 25.48
CA PRO A 190 -4.78 -0.22 25.21
C PRO A 190 -5.71 -0.59 24.06
N ILE A 191 -5.24 -1.49 23.19
CA ILE A 191 -6.09 -2.09 22.15
C ILE A 191 -6.61 -3.44 22.61
N TYR A 192 -7.68 -3.88 21.98
CA TYR A 192 -8.32 -5.18 22.17
C TYR A 192 -8.90 -5.66 20.84
N PRO A 193 -9.42 -6.87 20.73
CA PRO A 193 -10.07 -7.35 19.51
C PRO A 193 -11.35 -6.55 19.23
N PHE A 194 -11.19 -5.45 18.49
CA PHE A 194 -12.29 -4.55 18.13
C PHE A 194 -13.31 -5.25 17.22
N ASP A 195 -14.61 -5.09 17.53
CA ASP A 195 -15.72 -5.62 16.71
C ASP A 195 -16.10 -4.72 15.54
N ALA A 196 -15.75 -3.43 15.63
CA ALA A 196 -16.06 -2.44 14.61
C ALA A 196 -14.84 -1.56 14.28
N LEU A 197 -14.69 -1.21 12.99
CA LEU A 197 -13.51 -0.51 12.48
C LEU A 197 -13.24 0.84 13.17
N TRP A 198 -14.28 1.59 13.55
CA TRP A 198 -14.13 2.90 14.18
C TRP A 198 -13.51 2.85 15.59
N GLN A 199 -13.62 1.72 16.29
CA GLN A 199 -13.16 1.59 17.68
C GLN A 199 -11.63 1.70 17.83
N GLY A 200 -10.89 1.30 16.80
CA GLY A 200 -9.42 1.32 16.78
C GLY A 200 -8.81 2.60 16.23
N THR A 201 -9.62 3.66 15.99
CA THR A 201 -9.14 4.93 15.45
C THR A 201 -8.63 5.86 16.54
N LEU A 202 -7.81 6.87 16.16
CA LEU A 202 -7.36 7.99 17.00
C LEU A 202 -6.51 7.58 18.22
N ASN A 203 -5.76 6.51 18.14
CA ASN A 203 -4.73 6.18 19.12
C ASN A 203 -3.44 6.99 18.86
N GLU A 204 -2.50 6.96 19.77
CA GLU A 204 -1.26 7.74 19.71
C GLU A 204 -0.09 6.92 20.24
N ALA A 205 1.05 6.98 19.54
CA ALA A 205 2.29 6.40 20.04
C ALA A 205 2.86 7.23 21.20
N VAL A 206 3.12 6.61 22.32
CA VAL A 206 3.79 7.26 23.48
C VAL A 206 5.25 6.83 23.62
N GLN A 207 5.69 5.90 22.77
CA GLN A 207 7.06 5.39 22.70
C GLN A 207 7.57 5.40 21.25
N PRO A 208 8.89 5.43 21.02
CA PRO A 208 9.46 5.40 19.66
C PRO A 208 9.25 4.05 18.94
N ILE A 209 8.85 3.03 19.66
CA ILE A 209 8.51 1.71 19.13
C ILE A 209 7.19 1.28 19.76
N ILE A 210 6.21 0.94 18.95
CA ILE A 210 5.04 0.21 19.41
C ILE A 210 5.18 -1.28 19.08
N GLN A 211 4.68 -2.12 19.98
CA GLN A 211 4.60 -3.56 19.76
C GLN A 211 3.13 -3.97 19.77
N ILE A 212 2.77 -4.80 18.82
CA ILE A 212 1.43 -5.39 18.71
C ILE A 212 1.60 -6.90 18.80
N LYS A 213 0.84 -7.52 19.70
CA LYS A 213 0.67 -8.97 19.77
C LYS A 213 -0.70 -9.31 19.21
N ALA A 214 -0.74 -10.20 18.25
CA ALA A 214 -1.97 -10.60 17.56
C ALA A 214 -1.88 -12.05 17.10
N ASP A 215 -3.01 -12.72 17.07
CA ASP A 215 -3.13 -14.10 16.57
C ASP A 215 -3.57 -14.17 15.10
N ASN A 216 -3.92 -13.03 14.47
CA ASN A 216 -4.39 -12.98 13.09
C ASN A 216 -4.02 -11.65 12.42
N ALA A 217 -4.68 -11.34 11.31
CA ALA A 217 -4.43 -10.18 10.46
C ALA A 217 -5.11 -8.91 10.98
N TYR A 218 -4.45 -7.78 10.77
CA TYR A 218 -4.93 -6.44 11.11
C TYR A 218 -4.31 -5.40 10.19
N LEU A 219 -4.94 -4.24 10.07
CA LEU A 219 -4.44 -3.11 9.31
C LEU A 219 -4.05 -1.99 10.26
N VAL A 220 -2.85 -1.43 10.09
CA VAL A 220 -2.38 -0.27 10.85
C VAL A 220 -2.38 0.93 9.93
N TYR A 221 -2.92 2.06 10.40
CA TYR A 221 -2.75 3.36 9.78
C TYR A 221 -1.89 4.26 10.67
N ILE A 222 -0.92 4.94 10.09
CA ILE A 222 0.05 5.80 10.77
C ILE A 222 0.08 7.13 10.03
N THR A 223 -0.14 8.26 10.73
CA THR A 223 -0.03 9.60 10.11
C THR A 223 1.43 9.97 9.86
N TRP A 224 1.67 10.84 8.85
CA TRP A 224 3.02 11.41 8.61
C TRP A 224 3.41 12.42 9.68
N THR A 225 2.46 13.22 10.10
CA THR A 225 2.66 14.37 10.97
C THR A 225 1.99 14.21 12.32
N PHE A 226 2.42 15.03 13.26
CA PHE A 226 1.81 15.21 14.57
C PHE A 226 0.71 16.27 14.45
N TYR A 227 -0.41 16.05 15.10
CA TYR A 227 -1.45 17.04 15.28
C TYR A 227 -1.42 17.55 16.70
#